data_e390ba034524d183731b4115533187a2
#
_entry.id   e390ba034524d183731b4115533187a2
#
_cell.length_a   1.000
_cell.length_b   1.000
_cell.length_c   1.000
_cell.angle_alpha   90.00
_cell.angle_beta   90.00
_cell.angle_gamma   90.00
#
_symmetry.space_group_name_H-M   'P 1'
#
loop_
_entity.id
_entity.type
_entity.pdbx_description
1 polymer ?
#
loop_
_entity_poly.entity_id
_entity_poly.type
_entity_poly.pdbx_seq_one_letter_code
_entity_poly.pdbx_strand_id
1 'polypeptide(L)'
;MAGLSDFGGRGVRCRGVAIPPQEAAALVFPIFRRQKLGAGWFLGVIGGLILLFGGCGSVASRGINAEGVRLFQQSRYDEALQKFQKAIYVNPKDADGYYNLAATYHRLGVLNQRPSDLKQAEHYYHMCLDQDPDHRECYRGLAVLLVEQGRGEEAFRLLKGWADRRPDLADPKIELARLYEEFGDRETAKDYLVSALGVEPSNARALAALGRLRELSGDTLQALADYQRSLEADRFQEGVQQRVAALRSQMPGNLTTAAGSPTPGSPGAGGVQGNRMVGGVQSWR
;
A
#
# COMPACT_ATOMS: atom_id res chain seq x y z
N MET A 1 70.61 6.56 12.23
CA MET A 1 70.89 7.17 10.90
C MET A 1 69.58 7.18 10.16
N ALA A 2 68.87 8.28 10.19
CA ALA A 2 68.85 9.38 9.22
C ALA A 2 68.08 8.90 7.96
N GLY A 3 66.91 9.39 7.73
CA GLY A 3 66.55 10.45 6.86
C GLY A 3 65.09 10.78 6.84
N LEU A 4 64.76 11.95 7.25
CA LEU A 4 63.51 12.69 6.95
C LEU A 4 63.47 13.05 5.47
N SER A 5 62.31 12.99 4.85
CA SER A 5 61.96 13.89 3.73
C SER A 5 60.47 14.23 3.75
N ASP A 6 60.29 15.42 4.11
CA ASP A 6 59.20 16.36 4.04
C ASP A 6 58.62 16.45 2.63
N PHE A 7 57.28 16.38 2.48
CA PHE A 7 56.56 16.90 1.30
C PHE A 7 55.35 17.67 1.73
N GLY A 8 55.50 18.95 1.52
CA GLY A 8 54.67 20.05 1.88
C GLY A 8 53.23 19.98 1.40
N GLY A 9 52.39 20.41 2.29
CA GLY A 9 50.97 20.63 2.05
C GLY A 9 50.70 21.76 1.05
N ARG A 10 49.64 21.59 0.29
CA ARG A 10 48.87 22.70 -0.27
C ARG A 10 47.44 22.55 0.14
N GLY A 11 47.07 23.29 1.18
CA GLY A 11 45.70 23.48 1.58
C GLY A 11 44.90 24.23 0.50
N VAL A 12 43.92 23.58 -0.06
CA VAL A 12 42.89 24.26 -0.88
C VAL A 12 41.88 24.85 0.09
N ARG A 13 41.95 26.18 0.29
CA ARG A 13 40.92 26.96 0.99
C ARG A 13 39.68 27.05 0.09
N CYS A 14 38.63 26.33 0.42
CA CYS A 14 37.29 26.62 -0.10
C CYS A 14 36.84 27.97 0.48
N ARG A 15 36.78 28.99 -0.37
CA ARG A 15 36.13 30.27 -0.05
C ARG A 15 34.65 30.03 0.13
N GLY A 16 34.15 30.25 1.34
CA GLY A 16 32.74 30.35 1.60
C GLY A 16 32.16 31.54 0.82
N VAL A 17 31.22 31.24 -0.06
CA VAL A 17 30.36 32.26 -0.69
C VAL A 17 29.26 32.58 0.32
N ALA A 18 29.37 33.72 0.97
CA ALA A 18 28.32 34.29 1.79
C ALA A 18 27.17 34.74 0.88
N ILE A 19 25.98 34.18 1.08
CA ILE A 19 24.75 34.66 0.47
C ILE A 19 24.26 35.86 1.29
N PRO A 20 24.05 37.04 0.68
CA PRO A 20 23.52 38.20 1.41
C PRO A 20 22.03 37.99 1.75
N PRO A 21 21.53 38.54 2.88
CA PRO A 21 20.12 38.49 3.22
C PRO A 21 19.34 39.36 2.23
N GLN A 22 18.34 38.78 1.56
CA GLN A 22 17.44 39.49 0.70
C GLN A 22 16.55 40.38 1.57
N GLU A 23 16.63 41.69 1.27
CA GLU A 23 15.80 42.73 1.81
C GLU A 23 14.31 42.47 1.51
N ALA A 24 13.50 42.59 2.54
CA ALA A 24 12.06 42.59 2.44
C ALA A 24 11.62 43.88 1.72
N ALA A 25 11.30 43.76 0.45
CA ALA A 25 10.68 44.84 -0.31
C ALA A 25 9.24 45.07 0.19
N ALA A 26 9.05 46.11 0.95
CA ALA A 26 7.74 46.66 1.33
C ALA A 26 6.97 47.09 0.08
N LEU A 27 5.98 46.33 -0.33
CA LEU A 27 5.01 46.73 -1.34
C LEU A 27 4.02 47.72 -0.72
N VAL A 28 4.20 48.98 -1.07
CA VAL A 28 3.27 50.09 -0.80
C VAL A 28 1.95 49.81 -1.52
N PHE A 29 0.90 49.56 -0.75
CA PHE A 29 -0.46 49.49 -1.28
C PHE A 29 -0.99 50.91 -1.59
N PRO A 30 -1.51 51.18 -2.79
CA PRO A 30 -2.22 52.44 -3.04
C PRO A 30 -3.57 52.41 -2.30
N ILE A 31 -3.86 53.49 -1.61
CA ILE A 31 -5.11 53.77 -0.92
C ILE A 31 -6.26 53.79 -1.93
N PHE A 32 -7.04 52.71 -1.99
CA PHE A 32 -8.25 52.66 -2.80
C PHE A 32 -9.43 53.27 -2.00
N ARG A 33 -9.93 54.37 -2.51
CA ARG A 33 -11.06 55.17 -2.04
C ARG A 33 -12.30 54.27 -1.90
N ARG A 34 -12.92 54.24 -0.71
CA ARG A 34 -14.18 53.58 -0.39
C ARG A 34 -15.30 54.00 -1.33
N GLN A 35 -15.71 53.14 -2.26
CA GLN A 35 -17.05 53.19 -2.82
C GLN A 35 -17.90 52.08 -2.11
N LYS A 36 -19.00 52.54 -1.50
CA LYS A 36 -20.04 51.68 -0.91
C LYS A 36 -20.81 51.02 -2.06
N LEU A 37 -20.47 49.79 -2.40
CA LEU A 37 -21.30 48.90 -3.23
C LEU A 37 -21.67 47.68 -2.42
N GLY A 38 -22.96 47.33 -2.47
CA GLY A 38 -23.66 46.42 -1.58
C GLY A 38 -22.99 45.08 -1.28
N ALA A 39 -22.85 44.77 0.00
CA ALA A 39 -22.14 43.65 0.56
C ALA A 39 -22.85 42.27 0.42
N GLY A 40 -23.80 42.13 -0.51
CA GLY A 40 -24.62 40.91 -0.58
C GLY A 40 -24.28 39.92 -1.72
N TRP A 41 -23.62 40.39 -2.77
CA TRP A 41 -23.42 39.56 -3.99
C TRP A 41 -22.02 38.95 -4.14
N PHE A 42 -21.03 39.47 -3.44
CA PHE A 42 -19.63 39.00 -3.56
C PHE A 42 -19.35 37.70 -2.76
N LEU A 43 -20.09 37.39 -1.68
CA LEU A 43 -19.89 36.18 -0.89
C LEU A 43 -20.39 34.91 -1.62
N GLY A 44 -21.37 35.03 -2.50
CA GLY A 44 -21.90 33.90 -3.26
C GLY A 44 -20.99 33.43 -4.40
N VAL A 45 -20.26 34.35 -5.04
CA VAL A 45 -19.41 34.02 -6.21
C VAL A 45 -18.05 33.46 -5.77
N ILE A 46 -17.50 33.95 -4.65
CA ILE A 46 -16.22 33.44 -4.10
C ILE A 46 -16.41 32.05 -3.49
N GLY A 47 -17.56 31.79 -2.82
CA GLY A 47 -17.89 30.47 -2.29
C GLY A 47 -18.10 29.41 -3.37
N GLY A 48 -18.67 29.78 -4.51
CA GLY A 48 -18.86 28.87 -5.66
C GLY A 48 -17.58 28.55 -6.41
N LEU A 49 -16.62 29.47 -6.45
CA LEU A 49 -15.36 29.28 -7.18
C LEU A 49 -14.38 28.36 -6.40
N ILE A 50 -14.42 28.39 -5.07
CA ILE A 50 -13.56 27.52 -4.22
C ILE A 50 -13.96 26.06 -4.32
N LEU A 51 -15.25 25.74 -4.54
CA LEU A 51 -15.72 24.37 -4.68
C LEU A 51 -15.37 23.72 -6.03
N LEU A 52 -15.02 24.51 -7.05
CA LEU A 52 -14.64 23.98 -8.38
C LEU A 52 -13.15 23.63 -8.49
N PHE A 53 -12.29 24.14 -7.62
CA PHE A 53 -10.85 23.86 -7.66
C PHE A 53 -10.42 22.64 -6.79
N GLY A 54 -11.26 22.16 -5.87
CA GLY A 54 -10.95 21.01 -5.01
C GLY A 54 -10.98 19.64 -5.73
N GLY A 55 -11.62 19.53 -6.88
CA GLY A 55 -11.81 18.26 -7.60
C GLY A 55 -10.75 17.91 -8.64
N CYS A 56 -10.08 18.90 -9.22
CA CYS A 56 -9.13 18.65 -10.31
C CYS A 56 -7.81 18.00 -9.87
N GLY A 57 -7.36 18.26 -8.64
CA GLY A 57 -6.10 17.73 -8.13
C GLY A 57 -6.12 16.20 -7.95
N SER A 58 -7.22 15.64 -7.47
CA SER A 58 -7.33 14.19 -7.21
C SER A 58 -7.38 13.37 -8.51
N VAL A 59 -8.02 13.86 -9.57
CA VAL A 59 -8.07 13.18 -10.87
C VAL A 59 -6.69 13.21 -11.54
N ALA A 60 -6.02 14.35 -11.51
CA ALA A 60 -4.68 14.51 -12.07
C ALA A 60 -3.66 13.63 -11.34
N SER A 61 -3.70 13.56 -9.99
CA SER A 61 -2.86 12.70 -9.18
C SER A 61 -3.02 11.24 -9.56
N ARG A 62 -4.28 10.74 -9.69
CA ARG A 62 -4.56 9.35 -10.08
C ARG A 62 -3.96 8.99 -11.43
N GLY A 63 -4.03 9.86 -12.42
CA GLY A 63 -3.43 9.62 -13.75
C GLY A 63 -1.90 9.52 -13.68
N ILE A 64 -1.26 10.40 -12.91
CA ILE A 64 0.18 10.39 -12.69
C ILE A 64 0.60 9.13 -11.92
N ASN A 65 -0.17 8.75 -10.90
CA ASN A 65 0.07 7.56 -10.10
C ASN A 65 -0.04 6.28 -10.96
N ALA A 66 -1.07 6.19 -11.82
CA ALA A 66 -1.24 5.07 -12.75
C ALA A 66 -0.06 4.92 -13.72
N GLU A 67 0.49 6.04 -14.21
CA GLU A 67 1.71 6.01 -15.03
C GLU A 67 2.91 5.51 -14.23
N GLY A 68 3.07 5.93 -12.97
CA GLY A 68 4.09 5.42 -12.05
C GLY A 68 3.98 3.91 -11.85
N VAL A 69 2.76 3.39 -11.63
CA VAL A 69 2.50 1.94 -11.51
C VAL A 69 2.94 1.19 -12.77
N ARG A 70 2.62 1.72 -13.95
CA ARG A 70 3.04 1.11 -15.22
C ARG A 70 4.57 1.07 -15.37
N LEU A 71 5.26 2.15 -14.98
CA LEU A 71 6.72 2.20 -15.00
C LEU A 71 7.34 1.21 -14.00
N PHE A 72 6.76 1.10 -12.80
CA PHE A 72 7.17 0.12 -11.80
C PHE A 72 7.05 -1.32 -12.34
N GLN A 73 5.93 -1.67 -13.00
CA GLN A 73 5.72 -2.98 -13.62
C GLN A 73 6.74 -3.27 -14.74
N GLN A 74 7.26 -2.23 -15.40
CA GLN A 74 8.33 -2.30 -16.37
C GLN A 74 9.74 -2.33 -15.75
N SER A 75 9.84 -2.40 -14.41
CA SER A 75 11.09 -2.31 -13.65
C SER A 75 11.86 -0.99 -13.82
N ARG A 76 11.20 0.06 -14.31
CA ARG A 76 11.75 1.42 -14.45
C ARG A 76 11.55 2.21 -13.16
N TYR A 77 12.19 1.74 -12.10
CA TYR A 77 11.90 2.20 -10.73
C TYR A 77 12.22 3.67 -10.50
N ASP A 78 13.31 4.20 -11.05
CA ASP A 78 13.70 5.61 -10.87
C ASP A 78 12.67 6.56 -11.50
N GLU A 79 12.14 6.19 -12.67
CA GLU A 79 11.10 6.96 -13.32
C GLU A 79 9.74 6.82 -12.61
N ALA A 80 9.46 5.63 -12.07
CA ALA A 80 8.28 5.42 -11.22
C ALA A 80 8.32 6.31 -9.98
N LEU A 81 9.49 6.41 -9.30
CA LEU A 81 9.68 7.33 -8.15
C LEU A 81 9.34 8.78 -8.52
N GLN A 82 9.83 9.27 -9.65
CA GLN A 82 9.52 10.63 -10.10
C GLN A 82 8.01 10.86 -10.31
N LYS A 83 7.31 9.86 -10.88
CA LYS A 83 5.86 9.95 -11.07
C LYS A 83 5.11 9.92 -9.74
N PHE A 84 5.48 9.03 -8.82
CA PHE A 84 4.84 8.97 -7.50
C PHE A 84 5.11 10.23 -6.67
N GLN A 85 6.33 10.78 -6.69
CA GLN A 85 6.65 12.05 -6.07
C GLN A 85 5.79 13.19 -6.64
N LYS A 86 5.61 13.23 -7.97
CA LYS A 86 4.72 14.20 -8.61
C LYS A 86 3.26 13.99 -8.21
N ALA A 87 2.81 12.74 -8.07
CA ALA A 87 1.44 12.44 -7.66
C ALA A 87 1.13 12.98 -6.25
N ILE A 88 2.00 12.72 -5.27
CA ILE A 88 1.83 13.25 -3.90
C ILE A 88 2.03 14.76 -3.82
N TYR A 89 2.83 15.36 -4.71
CA TYR A 89 2.93 16.82 -4.80
C TYR A 89 1.60 17.45 -5.27
N VAL A 90 0.93 16.83 -6.24
CA VAL A 90 -0.38 17.28 -6.76
C VAL A 90 -1.50 17.02 -5.76
N ASN A 91 -1.46 15.88 -5.06
CA ASN A 91 -2.42 15.52 -4.02
C ASN A 91 -1.72 14.93 -2.78
N PRO A 92 -1.35 15.78 -1.80
CA PRO A 92 -0.64 15.32 -0.59
C PRO A 92 -1.48 14.42 0.34
N LYS A 93 -2.77 14.25 0.06
CA LYS A 93 -3.67 13.37 0.83
C LYS A 93 -3.89 12.00 0.18
N ASP A 94 -3.19 11.72 -0.91
CA ASP A 94 -3.31 10.45 -1.64
C ASP A 94 -2.46 9.35 -0.96
N ALA A 95 -3.08 8.56 -0.10
CA ALA A 95 -2.43 7.46 0.59
C ALA A 95 -1.81 6.44 -0.38
N ASP A 96 -2.50 6.13 -1.51
CA ASP A 96 -2.00 5.24 -2.55
C ASP A 96 -0.68 5.77 -3.16
N GLY A 97 -0.54 7.08 -3.30
CA GLY A 97 0.70 7.70 -3.79
C GLY A 97 1.88 7.46 -2.84
N TYR A 98 1.67 7.62 -1.55
CA TYR A 98 2.69 7.31 -0.53
C TYR A 98 3.02 5.82 -0.47
N TYR A 99 2.00 4.95 -0.54
CA TYR A 99 2.20 3.51 -0.62
C TYR A 99 3.09 3.11 -1.81
N ASN A 100 2.77 3.62 -3.00
CA ASN A 100 3.52 3.29 -4.21
C ASN A 100 4.97 3.79 -4.15
N LEU A 101 5.19 4.96 -3.54
CA LEU A 101 6.52 5.50 -3.30
C LEU A 101 7.30 4.60 -2.33
N ALA A 102 6.67 4.23 -1.20
CA ALA A 102 7.23 3.32 -0.21
C ALA A 102 7.62 1.96 -0.82
N ALA A 103 6.69 1.34 -1.55
CA ALA A 103 6.91 0.05 -2.19
C ALA A 103 8.04 0.09 -3.24
N THR A 104 8.19 1.23 -3.93
CA THR A 104 9.28 1.40 -4.91
C THR A 104 10.64 1.54 -4.22
N TYR A 105 10.73 2.35 -3.16
CA TYR A 105 11.94 2.43 -2.33
C TYR A 105 12.28 1.10 -1.67
N HIS A 106 11.27 0.37 -1.16
CA HIS A 106 11.46 -0.96 -0.59
C HIS A 106 12.07 -1.90 -1.63
N ARG A 107 11.50 -1.96 -2.83
CA ARG A 107 12.03 -2.78 -3.93
C ARG A 107 13.46 -2.42 -4.30
N LEU A 108 13.77 -1.13 -4.43
CA LEU A 108 15.13 -0.65 -4.73
C LEU A 108 16.12 -0.96 -3.59
N GLY A 109 15.68 -0.80 -2.34
CA GLY A 109 16.48 -1.08 -1.16
C GLY A 109 16.90 -2.55 -1.09
N VAL A 110 15.97 -3.47 -1.40
CA VAL A 110 16.24 -4.92 -1.47
C VAL A 110 17.14 -5.24 -2.66
N LEU A 111 16.81 -4.78 -3.87
CA LEU A 111 17.57 -5.08 -5.08
C LEU A 111 19.02 -4.60 -5.02
N ASN A 112 19.22 -3.40 -4.51
CA ASN A 112 20.54 -2.74 -4.49
C ASN A 112 21.25 -2.89 -3.14
N GLN A 113 20.65 -3.59 -2.18
CA GLN A 113 21.17 -3.73 -0.80
C GLN A 113 21.47 -2.38 -0.16
N ARG A 114 20.58 -1.38 -0.34
CA ARG A 114 20.74 -0.02 0.15
C ARG A 114 19.86 0.25 1.39
N PRO A 115 20.45 0.28 2.60
CA PRO A 115 19.70 0.56 3.83
C PRO A 115 19.03 1.95 3.85
N SER A 116 19.59 2.92 3.11
CA SER A 116 18.97 4.25 2.96
C SER A 116 17.60 4.18 2.29
N ASP A 117 17.46 3.35 1.26
CA ASP A 117 16.21 3.20 0.53
C ASP A 117 15.16 2.46 1.38
N LEU A 118 15.59 1.47 2.18
CA LEU A 118 14.70 0.80 3.14
C LEU A 118 14.18 1.77 4.22
N LYS A 119 15.02 2.72 4.69
CA LYS A 119 14.58 3.78 5.62
C LYS A 119 13.58 4.74 4.94
N GLN A 120 13.79 5.08 3.68
CA GLN A 120 12.83 5.88 2.93
C GLN A 120 11.50 5.13 2.75
N ALA A 121 11.56 3.84 2.46
CA ALA A 121 10.35 3.00 2.38
C ALA A 121 9.56 3.02 3.70
N GLU A 122 10.22 2.79 4.84
CA GLU A 122 9.60 2.83 6.16
C GLU A 122 8.93 4.19 6.41
N HIS A 123 9.65 5.28 6.13
CA HIS A 123 9.11 6.63 6.27
C HIS A 123 7.84 6.85 5.44
N TYR A 124 7.85 6.46 4.15
CA TYR A 124 6.69 6.66 3.29
C TYR A 124 5.53 5.73 3.61
N TYR A 125 5.77 4.51 4.13
CA TYR A 125 4.70 3.67 4.68
C TYR A 125 4.01 4.36 5.87
N HIS A 126 4.76 4.99 6.78
CA HIS A 126 4.17 5.75 7.86
C HIS A 126 3.37 6.95 7.35
N MET A 127 3.91 7.71 6.39
CA MET A 127 3.16 8.81 5.77
C MET A 127 1.86 8.35 5.09
N CYS A 128 1.85 7.16 4.50
CA CYS A 128 0.63 6.55 3.97
C CYS A 128 -0.40 6.33 5.09
N LEU A 129 0.01 5.73 6.21
CA LEU A 129 -0.87 5.47 7.35
C LEU A 129 -1.33 6.75 8.06
N ASP A 130 -0.58 7.84 7.96
CA ASP A 130 -1.01 9.17 8.44
C ASP A 130 -2.14 9.74 7.57
N GLN A 131 -2.18 9.42 6.27
CA GLN A 131 -3.26 9.85 5.37
C GLN A 131 -4.48 8.93 5.43
N ASP A 132 -4.26 7.62 5.52
CA ASP A 132 -5.30 6.60 5.66
C ASP A 132 -4.88 5.59 6.75
N PRO A 133 -5.39 5.77 7.98
CA PRO A 133 -5.06 4.90 9.13
C PRO A 133 -5.49 3.44 8.99
N ASP A 134 -6.27 3.10 7.97
CA ASP A 134 -6.74 1.74 7.69
C ASP A 134 -6.23 1.19 6.36
N HIS A 135 -5.22 1.84 5.76
CA HIS A 135 -4.65 1.42 4.49
C HIS A 135 -3.94 0.07 4.60
N ARG A 136 -4.63 -0.96 4.21
CA ARG A 136 -4.20 -2.37 4.33
C ARG A 136 -2.84 -2.64 3.70
N GLU A 137 -2.63 -2.16 2.48
CA GLU A 137 -1.39 -2.41 1.74
C GLU A 137 -0.18 -1.76 2.41
N CYS A 138 -0.37 -0.62 3.08
CA CYS A 138 0.69 0.03 3.85
C CYS A 138 1.05 -0.77 5.10
N TYR A 139 0.06 -1.27 5.85
CA TYR A 139 0.34 -2.18 6.98
C TYR A 139 1.08 -3.42 6.54
N ARG A 140 0.63 -4.04 5.45
CA ARG A 140 1.31 -5.22 4.89
C ARG A 140 2.73 -4.89 4.47
N GLY A 141 2.94 -3.84 3.68
CA GLY A 141 4.25 -3.46 3.17
C GLY A 141 5.24 -3.11 4.29
N LEU A 142 4.76 -2.38 5.32
CA LEU A 142 5.57 -2.05 6.49
C LEU A 142 5.90 -3.29 7.33
N ALA A 143 4.94 -4.19 7.54
CA ALA A 143 5.18 -5.43 8.27
C ALA A 143 6.22 -6.31 7.56
N VAL A 144 6.12 -6.44 6.21
CA VAL A 144 7.12 -7.13 5.39
C VAL A 144 8.50 -6.52 5.59
N LEU A 145 8.62 -5.21 5.41
CA LEU A 145 9.88 -4.49 5.58
C LEU A 145 10.51 -4.74 6.95
N LEU A 146 9.70 -4.70 8.02
CA LEU A 146 10.17 -4.94 9.38
C LEU A 146 10.69 -6.38 9.57
N VAL A 147 9.96 -7.37 9.05
CA VAL A 147 10.38 -8.78 9.11
C VAL A 147 11.67 -9.02 8.34
N GLU A 148 11.79 -8.49 7.12
CA GLU A 148 13.01 -8.59 6.30
C GLU A 148 14.23 -7.95 6.98
N GLN A 149 14.01 -6.95 7.84
CA GLN A 149 15.06 -6.33 8.67
C GLN A 149 15.31 -7.07 9.99
N GLY A 150 14.66 -8.22 10.26
CA GLY A 150 14.77 -8.95 11.53
C GLY A 150 13.99 -8.30 12.69
N ARG A 151 13.13 -7.31 12.43
CA ARG A 151 12.32 -6.55 13.41
C ARG A 151 10.90 -7.15 13.56
N GLY A 152 10.79 -8.48 13.62
CA GLY A 152 9.52 -9.19 13.65
C GLY A 152 8.59 -8.77 14.78
N GLU A 153 9.14 -8.54 15.99
CA GLU A 153 8.37 -8.05 17.14
C GLU A 153 7.69 -6.69 16.88
N GLU A 154 8.32 -5.84 16.09
CA GLU A 154 7.74 -4.56 15.70
C GLU A 154 6.60 -4.74 14.69
N ALA A 155 6.74 -5.71 13.78
CA ALA A 155 5.67 -6.08 12.85
C ALA A 155 4.44 -6.60 13.61
N PHE A 156 4.62 -7.47 14.62
CA PHE A 156 3.52 -7.92 15.47
C PHE A 156 2.86 -6.77 16.24
N ARG A 157 3.65 -5.88 16.85
CA ARG A 157 3.10 -4.71 17.55
C ARG A 157 2.31 -3.79 16.62
N LEU A 158 2.81 -3.56 15.41
CA LEU A 158 2.15 -2.76 14.39
C LEU A 158 0.76 -3.33 14.04
N LEU A 159 0.70 -4.61 13.69
CA LEU A 159 -0.54 -5.25 13.26
C LEU A 159 -1.52 -5.50 14.42
N LYS A 160 -1.04 -5.86 15.62
CA LYS A 160 -1.89 -5.97 16.81
C LYS A 160 -2.49 -4.61 17.16
N GLY A 161 -1.69 -3.54 17.16
CA GLY A 161 -2.19 -2.20 17.40
C GLY A 161 -3.25 -1.74 16.39
N TRP A 162 -3.17 -2.19 15.13
CA TRP A 162 -4.23 -1.95 14.15
C TRP A 162 -5.48 -2.78 14.48
N ALA A 163 -5.36 -4.07 14.79
CA ALA A 163 -6.47 -4.93 15.16
C ALA A 163 -7.22 -4.43 16.41
N ASP A 164 -6.48 -3.91 17.40
CA ASP A 164 -7.05 -3.35 18.64
C ASP A 164 -7.83 -2.05 18.38
N ARG A 165 -7.34 -1.19 17.47
CA ARG A 165 -8.05 0.03 17.08
C ARG A 165 -9.26 -0.24 16.19
N ARG A 166 -9.22 -1.31 15.41
CA ARG A 166 -10.26 -1.65 14.43
C ARG A 166 -10.71 -3.10 14.56
N PRO A 167 -11.36 -3.45 15.68
CA PRO A 167 -11.89 -4.81 15.89
C PRO A 167 -13.01 -5.18 14.91
N ASP A 168 -13.63 -4.16 14.30
CA ASP A 168 -14.70 -4.22 13.30
C ASP A 168 -14.21 -4.56 11.88
N LEU A 169 -12.89 -4.58 11.63
CA LEU A 169 -12.32 -4.93 10.34
C LEU A 169 -11.75 -6.35 10.32
N ALA A 170 -11.93 -7.05 9.19
CA ALA A 170 -11.30 -8.35 8.95
C ALA A 170 -9.81 -8.22 8.58
N ASP A 171 -9.44 -7.15 7.87
CA ASP A 171 -8.10 -6.95 7.31
C ASP A 171 -6.96 -7.05 8.34
N PRO A 172 -7.01 -6.40 9.54
CA PRO A 172 -5.96 -6.54 10.54
C PRO A 172 -5.72 -7.98 10.98
N LYS A 173 -6.83 -8.74 11.13
CA LYS A 173 -6.78 -10.15 11.53
C LYS A 173 -6.17 -11.03 10.43
N ILE A 174 -6.48 -10.74 9.16
CA ILE A 174 -5.90 -11.45 8.01
C ILE A 174 -4.39 -11.18 7.90
N GLU A 175 -3.94 -9.94 8.11
CA GLU A 175 -2.52 -9.63 8.08
C GLU A 175 -1.76 -10.21 9.29
N LEU A 176 -2.39 -10.27 10.48
CA LEU A 176 -1.85 -11.01 11.62
C LEU A 176 -1.72 -12.50 11.34
N ALA A 177 -2.75 -13.12 10.76
CA ALA A 177 -2.70 -14.51 10.37
C ALA A 177 -1.53 -14.82 9.43
N ARG A 178 -1.33 -13.95 8.43
CA ARG A 178 -0.18 -14.05 7.53
C ARG A 178 1.15 -13.99 8.28
N LEU A 179 1.28 -13.05 9.22
CA LEU A 179 2.50 -12.89 9.99
C LEU A 179 2.77 -14.12 10.89
N TYR A 180 1.76 -14.66 11.58
CA TYR A 180 1.89 -15.89 12.37
C TYR A 180 2.29 -17.08 11.50
N GLU A 181 1.72 -17.19 10.30
CA GLU A 181 2.12 -18.24 9.36
C GLU A 181 3.58 -18.13 8.93
N GLU A 182 4.07 -16.91 8.66
CA GLU A 182 5.48 -16.65 8.31
C GLU A 182 6.42 -17.10 9.43
N PHE A 183 6.02 -16.93 10.69
CA PHE A 183 6.75 -17.42 11.85
C PHE A 183 6.49 -18.89 12.20
N GLY A 184 5.73 -19.60 11.34
CA GLY A 184 5.47 -21.04 11.46
C GLY A 184 4.31 -21.42 12.39
N ASP A 185 3.67 -20.46 13.05
CA ASP A 185 2.53 -20.68 13.93
C ASP A 185 1.22 -20.73 13.14
N ARG A 186 0.99 -21.87 12.48
CA ARG A 186 -0.18 -22.07 11.61
C ARG A 186 -1.48 -22.18 12.39
N GLU A 187 -1.45 -22.66 13.64
CA GLU A 187 -2.67 -22.80 14.44
C GLU A 187 -3.18 -21.42 14.84
N THR A 188 -2.31 -20.57 15.39
CA THR A 188 -2.69 -19.18 15.68
C THR A 188 -3.12 -18.42 14.40
N ALA A 189 -2.48 -18.69 13.27
CA ALA A 189 -2.89 -18.11 11.99
C ALA A 189 -4.33 -18.52 11.59
N LYS A 190 -4.71 -19.81 11.77
CA LYS A 190 -6.09 -20.28 11.53
C LYS A 190 -7.09 -19.57 12.45
N ASP A 191 -6.75 -19.41 13.75
CA ASP A 191 -7.63 -18.73 14.70
C ASP A 191 -7.91 -17.27 14.31
N TYR A 192 -6.88 -16.55 13.86
CA TYR A 192 -7.05 -15.19 13.36
C TYR A 192 -7.91 -15.14 12.09
N LEU A 193 -7.77 -16.12 11.16
CA LEU A 193 -8.62 -16.20 9.96
C LEU A 193 -10.07 -16.52 10.31
N VAL A 194 -10.31 -17.42 11.25
CA VAL A 194 -11.66 -17.70 11.76
C VAL A 194 -12.26 -16.47 12.42
N SER A 195 -11.48 -15.73 13.20
CA SER A 195 -11.90 -14.46 13.79
C SER A 195 -12.20 -13.39 12.73
N ALA A 196 -11.42 -13.33 11.62
CA ALA A 196 -11.69 -12.45 10.49
C ALA A 196 -13.01 -12.79 9.81
N LEU A 197 -13.29 -14.09 9.62
CA LEU A 197 -14.55 -14.58 9.05
C LEU A 197 -15.75 -14.39 10.01
N GLY A 198 -15.49 -14.25 11.31
CA GLY A 198 -16.52 -13.82 12.27
C GLY A 198 -16.97 -12.37 12.05
N VAL A 199 -16.08 -11.51 11.52
CA VAL A 199 -16.39 -10.11 11.15
C VAL A 199 -16.99 -10.06 9.74
N GLU A 200 -16.33 -10.70 8.78
CA GLU A 200 -16.73 -10.75 7.37
C GLU A 200 -16.86 -12.19 6.87
N PRO A 201 -18.03 -12.85 7.00
CA PRO A 201 -18.20 -14.28 6.68
C PRO A 201 -17.90 -14.66 5.23
N SER A 202 -18.00 -13.69 4.30
CA SER A 202 -17.73 -13.87 2.87
C SER A 202 -16.42 -13.22 2.41
N ASN A 203 -15.49 -12.93 3.34
CA ASN A 203 -14.21 -12.36 2.94
C ASN A 203 -13.38 -13.37 2.13
N ALA A 204 -13.29 -13.16 0.82
CA ALA A 204 -12.64 -14.08 -0.11
C ALA A 204 -11.17 -14.34 0.25
N ARG A 205 -10.44 -13.31 0.74
CA ARG A 205 -9.03 -13.46 1.14
C ARG A 205 -8.87 -14.34 2.38
N ALA A 206 -9.71 -14.14 3.39
CA ALA A 206 -9.69 -14.95 4.60
C ALA A 206 -10.04 -16.41 4.31
N LEU A 207 -11.07 -16.65 3.48
CA LEU A 207 -11.47 -17.98 3.05
C LEU A 207 -10.37 -18.69 2.25
N ALA A 208 -9.75 -17.99 1.29
CA ALA A 208 -8.63 -18.56 0.52
C ALA A 208 -7.43 -18.90 1.41
N ALA A 209 -7.07 -18.03 2.35
CA ALA A 209 -5.98 -18.24 3.27
C ALA A 209 -6.27 -19.41 4.23
N LEU A 210 -7.49 -19.50 4.78
CA LEU A 210 -7.90 -20.60 5.65
C LEU A 210 -7.92 -21.94 4.88
N GLY A 211 -8.45 -21.95 3.65
CA GLY A 211 -8.41 -23.11 2.76
C GLY A 211 -6.98 -23.61 2.54
N ARG A 212 -6.02 -22.69 2.30
CA ARG A 212 -4.61 -23.05 2.14
C ARG A 212 -3.99 -23.64 3.41
N LEU A 213 -4.25 -23.08 4.59
CA LEU A 213 -3.74 -23.63 5.85
C LEU A 213 -4.32 -25.01 6.14
N ARG A 214 -5.62 -25.24 5.86
CA ARG A 214 -6.27 -26.55 5.99
C ARG A 214 -5.70 -27.56 5.01
N GLU A 215 -5.45 -27.16 3.77
CA GLU A 215 -4.79 -28.00 2.78
C GLU A 215 -3.39 -28.45 3.26
N LEU A 216 -2.59 -27.53 3.80
CA LEU A 216 -1.28 -27.83 4.38
C LEU A 216 -1.35 -28.74 5.62
N SER A 217 -2.49 -28.76 6.33
CA SER A 217 -2.74 -29.66 7.46
C SER A 217 -3.34 -31.01 7.03
N GLY A 218 -3.62 -31.22 5.73
CA GLY A 218 -4.24 -32.45 5.20
C GLY A 218 -5.76 -32.46 5.25
N ASP A 219 -6.41 -31.38 5.71
CA ASP A 219 -7.87 -31.27 5.80
C ASP A 219 -8.48 -30.91 4.42
N THR A 220 -8.26 -31.80 3.44
CA THR A 220 -8.58 -31.54 2.03
C THR A 220 -10.04 -31.18 1.78
N LEU A 221 -10.99 -31.82 2.48
CA LEU A 221 -12.42 -31.57 2.31
C LEU A 221 -12.79 -30.15 2.77
N GLN A 222 -12.31 -29.76 3.94
CA GLN A 222 -12.56 -28.42 4.47
C GLN A 222 -11.84 -27.34 3.65
N ALA A 223 -10.61 -27.62 3.20
CA ALA A 223 -9.86 -26.74 2.31
C ALA A 223 -10.64 -26.48 1.01
N LEU A 224 -11.19 -27.55 0.39
CA LEU A 224 -11.99 -27.43 -0.82
C LEU A 224 -13.26 -26.59 -0.58
N ALA A 225 -13.96 -26.79 0.55
CA ALA A 225 -15.13 -26.00 0.90
C ALA A 225 -14.79 -24.50 1.07
N ASP A 226 -13.70 -24.17 1.76
CA ASP A 226 -13.27 -22.78 1.94
C ASP A 226 -12.88 -22.13 0.62
N TYR A 227 -12.14 -22.82 -0.24
CA TYR A 227 -11.80 -22.31 -1.58
C TYR A 227 -13.03 -22.09 -2.45
N GLN A 228 -14.04 -22.98 -2.38
CA GLN A 228 -15.29 -22.79 -3.12
C GLN A 228 -16.04 -21.54 -2.64
N ARG A 229 -16.18 -21.37 -1.31
CA ARG A 229 -16.78 -20.15 -0.74
C ARG A 229 -15.99 -18.89 -1.09
N SER A 230 -14.66 -19.00 -1.16
CA SER A 230 -13.81 -17.89 -1.60
C SER A 230 -14.13 -17.49 -3.05
N LEU A 231 -14.31 -18.48 -3.96
CA LEU A 231 -14.67 -18.22 -5.36
C LEU A 231 -16.12 -17.76 -5.55
N GLU A 232 -17.02 -18.09 -4.64
CA GLU A 232 -18.38 -17.53 -4.60
C GLU A 232 -18.35 -16.04 -4.29
N ALA A 233 -17.47 -15.63 -3.36
CA ALA A 233 -17.30 -14.24 -2.97
C ALA A 233 -16.50 -13.43 -4.01
N ASP A 234 -15.45 -14.00 -4.58
CA ASP A 234 -14.66 -13.42 -5.69
C ASP A 234 -14.21 -14.52 -6.65
N ARG A 235 -14.84 -14.53 -7.84
CA ARG A 235 -14.59 -15.52 -8.89
C ARG A 235 -13.27 -15.35 -9.64
N PHE A 236 -12.62 -14.18 -9.52
CA PHE A 236 -11.44 -13.84 -10.32
C PHE A 236 -10.11 -14.21 -9.64
N GLN A 237 -10.11 -15.25 -8.81
CA GLN A 237 -8.93 -15.76 -8.12
C GLN A 237 -8.36 -16.99 -8.85
N GLU A 238 -7.56 -16.77 -9.92
CA GLU A 238 -6.96 -17.85 -10.71
C GLU A 238 -6.22 -18.90 -9.86
N GLY A 239 -5.43 -18.47 -8.87
CA GLY A 239 -4.69 -19.38 -7.99
C GLY A 239 -5.63 -20.29 -7.20
N VAL A 240 -6.75 -19.77 -6.69
CA VAL A 240 -7.76 -20.54 -5.96
C VAL A 240 -8.49 -21.51 -6.90
N GLN A 241 -8.82 -21.06 -8.13
CA GLN A 241 -9.43 -21.95 -9.14
C GLN A 241 -8.53 -23.15 -9.45
N GLN A 242 -7.23 -22.91 -9.65
CA GLN A 242 -6.25 -23.97 -9.88
C GLN A 242 -6.16 -24.95 -8.70
N ARG A 243 -6.18 -24.43 -7.45
CA ARG A 243 -6.16 -25.29 -6.25
C ARG A 243 -7.42 -26.15 -6.15
N VAL A 244 -8.59 -25.57 -6.40
CA VAL A 244 -9.87 -26.31 -6.43
C VAL A 244 -9.82 -27.42 -7.48
N ALA A 245 -9.32 -27.15 -8.68
CA ALA A 245 -9.20 -28.16 -9.75
C ALA A 245 -8.22 -29.27 -9.34
N ALA A 246 -7.07 -28.92 -8.75
CA ALA A 246 -6.09 -29.88 -8.28
C ALA A 246 -6.64 -30.79 -7.17
N LEU A 247 -7.31 -30.21 -6.15
CA LEU A 247 -7.89 -30.98 -5.07
C LEU A 247 -8.98 -31.93 -5.56
N ARG A 248 -9.86 -31.47 -6.47
CA ARG A 248 -10.90 -32.33 -7.07
C ARG A 248 -10.32 -33.50 -7.86
N SER A 249 -9.21 -33.30 -8.57
CA SER A 249 -8.55 -34.39 -9.32
C SER A 249 -7.91 -35.46 -8.41
N GLN A 250 -7.58 -35.11 -7.18
CA GLN A 250 -7.00 -36.03 -6.19
C GLN A 250 -8.05 -36.82 -5.41
N MET A 251 -9.34 -36.42 -5.49
CA MET A 251 -10.42 -37.09 -4.79
C MET A 251 -10.89 -38.31 -5.58
N PRO A 252 -11.09 -39.52 -4.92
CA PRO A 252 -11.70 -40.66 -5.58
C PRO A 252 -13.11 -40.31 -6.08
N GLY A 253 -13.45 -40.72 -7.30
CA GLY A 253 -14.54 -40.25 -8.16
C GLY A 253 -16.00 -40.28 -7.65
N ASN A 254 -16.27 -40.31 -6.37
CA ASN A 254 -17.64 -40.42 -5.82
C ASN A 254 -18.23 -39.07 -5.33
N LEU A 255 -17.49 -37.94 -5.40
CA LEU A 255 -17.97 -36.64 -4.89
C LEU A 255 -18.30 -35.60 -5.99
N THR A 256 -18.26 -35.99 -7.27
CA THR A 256 -18.40 -35.05 -8.40
C THR A 256 -19.88 -34.69 -8.77
N THR A 257 -20.88 -35.21 -8.10
CA THR A 257 -22.30 -35.09 -8.54
C THR A 257 -23.12 -34.03 -7.79
N ALA A 258 -22.56 -33.23 -6.88
CA ALA A 258 -23.33 -32.27 -6.08
C ALA A 258 -23.11 -30.78 -6.42
N ALA A 259 -22.45 -30.43 -7.52
CA ALA A 259 -22.30 -29.02 -7.93
C ALA A 259 -23.22 -28.71 -9.10
N GLY A 260 -24.36 -28.08 -8.78
CA GLY A 260 -25.29 -27.54 -9.78
C GLY A 260 -24.60 -26.53 -10.69
N SER A 261 -24.90 -26.59 -11.99
CA SER A 261 -24.37 -25.71 -13.03
C SER A 261 -24.65 -24.24 -12.72
N PRO A 262 -23.71 -23.33 -12.82
CA PRO A 262 -23.98 -21.92 -12.70
C PRO A 262 -24.73 -21.42 -13.95
N THR A 263 -25.91 -20.85 -13.75
CA THR A 263 -26.62 -20.06 -14.77
C THR A 263 -25.81 -18.80 -15.10
N PRO A 264 -25.67 -18.40 -16.38
CA PRO A 264 -25.01 -17.18 -16.77
C PRO A 264 -25.89 -15.97 -16.43
N GLY A 265 -25.54 -15.24 -15.38
CA GLY A 265 -26.18 -14.00 -14.96
C GLY A 265 -25.38 -12.78 -15.41
N SER A 266 -26.09 -11.81 -15.95
CA SER A 266 -25.76 -10.49 -16.49
C SER A 266 -24.55 -9.75 -15.92
N PRO A 267 -23.87 -8.91 -16.73
CA PRO A 267 -22.71 -8.12 -16.29
C PRO A 267 -23.16 -6.92 -15.45
N GLY A 268 -22.84 -6.94 -14.18
CA GLY A 268 -23.02 -5.83 -13.26
C GLY A 268 -21.84 -4.84 -13.34
N ALA A 269 -22.19 -3.56 -13.34
CA ALA A 269 -21.38 -2.37 -13.54
C ALA A 269 -20.03 -2.34 -12.81
N GLY A 270 -19.01 -1.85 -13.55
CA GLY A 270 -17.63 -1.74 -13.11
C GLY A 270 -17.45 -0.83 -11.89
N GLY A 271 -16.96 -1.42 -10.82
CA GLY A 271 -16.34 -0.69 -9.73
C GLY A 271 -14.99 -0.14 -10.19
N VAL A 272 -14.79 1.16 -10.03
CA VAL A 272 -13.52 1.82 -10.27
C VAL A 272 -12.52 1.26 -9.26
N GLN A 273 -11.68 0.31 -9.70
CA GLN A 273 -10.53 -0.14 -8.93
C GLN A 273 -9.55 1.02 -8.83
N GLY A 274 -9.27 1.44 -7.59
CA GLY A 274 -8.19 2.37 -7.33
C GLY A 274 -6.88 1.81 -7.92
N ASN A 275 -6.09 2.71 -8.53
CA ASN A 275 -4.79 2.38 -9.13
C ASN A 275 -3.75 2.01 -8.06
N ARG A 276 -3.97 0.92 -7.36
CA ARG A 276 -3.01 0.33 -6.42
C ARG A 276 -2.09 -0.62 -7.16
N MET A 277 -0.81 -0.62 -6.81
CA MET A 277 0.09 -1.66 -7.25
C MET A 277 -0.36 -2.99 -6.64
N VAL A 278 -1.13 -3.76 -7.41
CA VAL A 278 -1.48 -5.13 -7.05
C VAL A 278 -0.29 -6.01 -7.38
N GLY A 279 0.41 -6.42 -6.37
CA GLY A 279 1.51 -7.37 -6.50
C GLY A 279 2.88 -6.72 -6.68
N GLY A 280 3.48 -6.32 -5.62
CA GLY A 280 4.84 -5.79 -5.67
C GLY A 280 5.76 -6.31 -4.59
N VAL A 281 5.25 -6.81 -3.54
CA VAL A 281 6.02 -7.63 -2.63
C VAL A 281 5.50 -9.05 -2.83
N GLN A 282 6.08 -9.74 -3.81
CA GLN A 282 5.86 -11.17 -3.97
C GLN A 282 6.18 -11.80 -2.63
N SER A 283 5.26 -12.63 -2.20
CA SER A 283 5.34 -13.55 -1.07
C SER A 283 6.58 -13.32 -0.20
N TRP A 284 6.40 -13.21 1.07
CA TRP A 284 7.47 -13.44 2.02
C TRP A 284 8.28 -14.69 1.56
N ARG A 285 9.18 -14.54 0.55
CA ARG A 285 9.83 -15.45 -0.38
C ARG A 285 8.97 -15.99 -1.52
#